data_04a927778ceffe20be6e8883bc38d062
#
_entry.id   04a927778ceffe20be6e8883bc38d062
#
_cell.length_a   1.000
_cell.length_b   1.000
_cell.length_c   1.000
_cell.angle_alpha   90.00
_cell.angle_beta   90.00
_cell.angle_gamma   90.00
#
_symmetry.space_group_name_H-M   'P 1'
#
loop_
_entity.id
_entity.type
_entity.pdbx_description
1 polymer ?
#
loop_
_entity_poly.entity_id
_entity_poly.type
_entity_poly.pdbx_seq_one_letter_code
_entity_poly.pdbx_strand_id
1 'polypeptide(L)'
;MNKRLFRPQFNQMETTEKQALMESLAARYNMTFLGLHTFDRWGQNCTTGIFKKDGREFVFVPGDTVTLGWEQFAVGLNQESREELEYLFREWEMEPQNPEEMIRESMAPVRKAAIGPMLVGRELEEINWEPVKLEDPRLRSEWLEDFRQFALTDRDSLTLAGRARFERDSDSWQVSLYHEVDYLDFQNRLQKQGFSLLTADEWAYLCGGGC
;
A
#
# COMPACT_ATOMS: atom_id res chain seq x y z
N MET A 1 -21.65 -6.27 15.67
CA MET A 1 -20.28 -6.37 15.10
C MET A 1 -19.50 -7.40 15.91
N ASN A 2 -18.75 -8.32 15.28
CA ASN A 2 -18.02 -9.38 15.99
C ASN A 2 -16.80 -8.79 16.72
N LYS A 3 -16.85 -8.75 18.05
CA LYS A 3 -15.79 -8.17 18.90
C LYS A 3 -14.43 -8.87 18.73
N ARG A 4 -14.42 -10.15 18.31
CA ARG A 4 -13.21 -10.94 18.06
C ARG A 4 -12.34 -10.40 16.90
N LEU A 5 -12.90 -9.52 16.06
CA LEU A 5 -12.20 -8.85 14.97
C LEU A 5 -11.49 -7.55 15.42
N PHE A 6 -11.61 -7.19 16.70
CA PHE A 6 -10.95 -6.01 17.27
C PHE A 6 -9.72 -6.38 18.05
N ARG A 7 -8.70 -5.53 17.99
CA ARG A 7 -7.35 -5.75 18.51
C ARG A 7 -7.32 -6.30 19.95
N PRO A 8 -8.05 -5.74 20.95
CA PRO A 8 -7.98 -6.23 22.32
C PRO A 8 -8.35 -7.71 22.47
N GLN A 9 -9.36 -8.18 21.72
CA GLN A 9 -9.78 -9.58 21.73
C GLN A 9 -8.97 -10.43 20.75
N PHE A 10 -8.65 -9.88 19.58
CA PHE A 10 -7.90 -10.57 18.54
C PHE A 10 -6.50 -10.98 19.03
N ASN A 11 -5.79 -10.08 19.72
CA ASN A 11 -4.44 -10.36 20.20
C ASN A 11 -4.39 -11.41 21.30
N GLN A 12 -5.50 -11.58 22.06
CA GLN A 12 -5.63 -12.60 23.12
C GLN A 12 -6.00 -13.99 22.59
N MET A 13 -6.37 -14.11 21.31
CA MET A 13 -6.80 -15.39 20.74
C MET A 13 -5.60 -16.31 20.51
N GLU A 14 -5.81 -17.59 20.79
CA GLU A 14 -4.88 -18.66 20.44
C GLU A 14 -4.75 -18.79 18.91
N THR A 15 -3.61 -19.30 18.44
CA THR A 15 -3.32 -19.46 17.00
C THR A 15 -4.40 -20.25 16.27
N THR A 16 -4.92 -21.32 16.88
CA THR A 16 -6.00 -22.14 16.31
C THR A 16 -7.31 -21.37 16.17
N GLU A 17 -7.62 -20.50 17.12
CA GLU A 17 -8.82 -19.66 17.06
C GLU A 17 -8.70 -18.57 16.00
N LYS A 18 -7.50 -17.95 15.88
CA LYS A 18 -7.20 -16.98 14.81
C LYS A 18 -7.36 -17.65 13.45
N GLN A 19 -6.78 -18.83 13.26
CA GLN A 19 -6.89 -19.58 12.02
C GLN A 19 -8.35 -19.84 11.63
N ALA A 20 -9.15 -20.39 12.54
CA ALA A 20 -10.57 -20.67 12.29
C ALA A 20 -11.35 -19.37 11.96
N LEU A 21 -11.03 -18.25 12.63
CA LEU A 21 -11.64 -16.96 12.31
C LEU A 21 -11.24 -16.47 10.92
N MET A 22 -9.97 -16.58 10.52
CA MET A 22 -9.48 -16.18 9.20
C MET A 22 -10.08 -17.05 8.09
N GLU A 23 -10.18 -18.36 8.29
CA GLU A 23 -10.87 -19.27 7.35
C GLU A 23 -12.34 -18.89 7.16
N SER A 24 -13.02 -18.48 8.22
CA SER A 24 -14.41 -18.01 8.13
C SER A 24 -14.53 -16.69 7.34
N LEU A 25 -13.56 -15.79 7.48
CA LEU A 25 -13.51 -14.56 6.69
C LEU A 25 -13.21 -14.85 5.21
N ALA A 26 -12.29 -15.77 4.93
CA ALA A 26 -11.98 -16.21 3.58
C ALA A 26 -13.24 -16.72 2.86
N ALA A 27 -13.99 -17.61 3.50
CA ALA A 27 -15.24 -18.11 2.97
C ALA A 27 -16.28 -16.99 2.75
N ARG A 28 -16.41 -16.06 3.70
CA ARG A 28 -17.36 -14.96 3.62
C ARG A 28 -17.10 -14.01 2.45
N TYR A 29 -15.83 -13.72 2.17
CA TYR A 29 -15.42 -12.75 1.13
C TYR A 29 -14.99 -13.41 -0.19
N ASN A 30 -15.17 -14.72 -0.29
CA ASN A 30 -14.74 -15.52 -1.46
C ASN A 30 -13.26 -15.28 -1.79
N MET A 31 -12.41 -15.49 -0.79
CA MET A 31 -10.96 -15.36 -0.85
C MET A 31 -10.30 -16.70 -0.52
N THR A 32 -9.06 -16.88 -0.94
CA THR A 32 -8.22 -18.00 -0.49
C THR A 32 -7.45 -17.58 0.75
N PHE A 33 -7.57 -18.31 1.85
CA PHE A 33 -6.72 -18.11 3.02
C PHE A 33 -5.36 -18.80 2.77
N LEU A 34 -4.28 -18.03 2.85
CA LEU A 34 -2.92 -18.53 2.61
C LEU A 34 -2.24 -19.00 3.91
N GLY A 35 -2.72 -18.57 5.07
CA GLY A 35 -2.17 -18.91 6.36
C GLY A 35 -2.04 -17.70 7.29
N LEU A 36 -1.59 -17.98 8.52
CA LEU A 36 -1.22 -16.95 9.47
C LEU A 36 0.23 -16.53 9.24
N HIS A 37 0.49 -15.23 9.36
CA HIS A 37 1.82 -14.65 9.31
C HIS A 37 2.04 -13.74 10.52
N THR A 38 3.25 -13.74 11.06
CA THR A 38 3.62 -12.85 12.14
C THR A 38 4.46 -11.71 11.58
N PHE A 39 3.94 -10.50 11.73
CA PHE A 39 4.67 -9.28 11.44
C PHE A 39 5.35 -8.80 12.72
N ASP A 40 6.63 -8.50 12.62
CA ASP A 40 7.43 -7.94 13.71
C ASP A 40 8.12 -6.68 13.20
N ARG A 41 7.73 -5.55 13.74
CA ARG A 41 8.31 -4.25 13.38
C ARG A 41 8.18 -3.26 14.54
N TRP A 42 9.23 -2.47 14.75
CA TRP A 42 9.29 -1.44 15.80
C TRP A 42 8.98 -1.96 17.21
N GLY A 43 9.36 -3.22 17.49
CA GLY A 43 9.08 -3.85 18.78
C GLY A 43 7.61 -4.25 19.01
N GLN A 44 6.79 -4.17 17.97
CA GLN A 44 5.42 -4.68 17.98
C GLN A 44 5.35 -5.97 17.17
N ASN A 45 4.49 -6.88 17.64
CA ASN A 45 4.32 -8.19 17.05
C ASN A 45 2.83 -8.47 16.83
N CYS A 46 2.46 -8.84 15.59
CA CYS A 46 1.08 -9.14 15.24
C CYS A 46 1.01 -10.39 14.36
N THR A 47 0.35 -11.43 14.85
CA THR A 47 0.06 -12.63 14.05
C THR A 47 -1.35 -12.52 13.48
N THR A 48 -1.46 -12.44 12.15
CA THR A 48 -2.72 -12.24 11.44
C THR A 48 -2.79 -13.04 10.13
N GLY A 49 -3.94 -13.02 9.46
CA GLY A 49 -4.19 -13.80 8.25
C GLY A 49 -3.76 -13.10 6.96
N ILE A 50 -3.19 -13.88 6.06
CA ILE A 50 -2.92 -13.50 4.67
C ILE A 50 -3.95 -14.19 3.77
N PHE A 51 -4.45 -13.44 2.79
CA PHE A 51 -5.49 -13.87 1.87
C PHE A 51 -5.09 -13.58 0.43
N LYS A 52 -5.69 -14.30 -0.51
CA LYS A 52 -5.53 -14.03 -1.94
C LYS A 52 -6.88 -13.97 -2.64
N LYS A 53 -7.06 -12.99 -3.50
CA LYS A 53 -8.22 -12.85 -4.39
C LYS A 53 -7.80 -12.18 -5.69
N ASP A 54 -8.19 -12.74 -6.81
CA ASP A 54 -7.94 -12.19 -8.15
C ASP A 54 -6.45 -11.83 -8.40
N GLY A 55 -5.54 -12.72 -7.94
CA GLY A 55 -4.10 -12.54 -8.05
C GLY A 55 -3.45 -11.66 -6.98
N ARG A 56 -4.22 -10.86 -6.24
CA ARG A 56 -3.76 -9.91 -5.23
C ARG A 56 -3.73 -10.52 -3.84
N GLU A 57 -2.75 -10.12 -3.04
CA GLU A 57 -2.66 -10.51 -1.64
C GLU A 57 -3.22 -9.42 -0.72
N PHE A 58 -3.87 -9.87 0.35
CA PHE A 58 -4.47 -9.02 1.38
C PHE A 58 -4.02 -9.48 2.75
N VAL A 59 -3.90 -8.54 3.67
CA VAL A 59 -3.66 -8.80 5.09
C VAL A 59 -4.88 -8.39 5.91
N PHE A 60 -5.26 -9.20 6.88
CA PHE A 60 -6.27 -8.79 7.84
C PHE A 60 -5.66 -7.86 8.88
N VAL A 61 -6.29 -6.71 9.05
CA VAL A 61 -5.93 -5.72 10.07
C VAL A 61 -7.08 -5.64 11.07
N PRO A 62 -6.86 -5.98 12.36
CA PRO A 62 -7.89 -5.89 13.37
C PRO A 62 -8.31 -4.45 13.61
N GLY A 63 -9.60 -4.24 13.84
CA GLY A 63 -10.12 -2.94 14.22
C GLY A 63 -9.64 -2.49 15.58
N ASP A 64 -9.61 -1.18 15.82
CA ASP A 64 -9.19 -0.60 17.09
C ASP A 64 -9.83 0.77 17.36
N THR A 65 -9.67 1.26 18.58
CA THR A 65 -9.92 2.66 18.93
C THR A 65 -8.61 3.30 19.33
N VAL A 66 -8.10 4.15 18.48
CA VAL A 66 -6.76 4.72 18.58
C VAL A 66 -6.76 6.23 18.69
N THR A 67 -5.68 6.79 19.18
CA THR A 67 -5.41 8.21 19.06
C THR A 67 -4.51 8.41 17.85
N LEU A 68 -5.00 9.13 16.86
CA LEU A 68 -4.26 9.51 15.65
C LEU A 68 -3.76 10.94 15.77
N GLY A 69 -2.68 11.23 15.07
CA GLY A 69 -2.03 12.53 15.08
C GLY A 69 -1.00 12.64 16.21
N TRP A 70 -0.26 13.76 16.20
CA TRP A 70 0.80 14.03 17.16
C TRP A 70 0.64 15.42 17.77
N GLU A 71 0.63 15.51 19.09
CA GLU A 71 0.59 16.80 19.81
C GLU A 71 1.96 17.46 19.87
N GLN A 72 2.99 16.64 20.04
CA GLN A 72 4.37 17.09 20.11
C GLN A 72 5.27 16.05 19.44
N PHE A 73 6.30 16.50 18.76
CA PHE A 73 7.42 15.67 18.39
C PHE A 73 8.17 15.27 19.67
N ALA A 74 7.78 14.14 20.25
CA ALA A 74 8.45 13.59 21.43
C ALA A 74 9.90 13.15 21.12
N VAL A 75 10.15 12.80 19.86
CA VAL A 75 11.47 12.44 19.34
C VAL A 75 11.67 13.24 18.06
N GLY A 76 12.64 14.14 18.02
CA GLY A 76 13.01 14.86 16.81
C GLY A 76 13.37 13.91 15.69
N LEU A 77 13.24 14.35 14.45
CA LEU A 77 13.75 13.61 13.29
C LEU A 77 15.23 13.28 13.53
N ASN A 78 15.64 12.06 13.20
CA ASN A 78 17.05 11.75 13.15
C ASN A 78 17.73 12.58 12.04
N GLN A 79 19.05 12.67 12.09
CA GLN A 79 19.80 13.54 11.18
C GLN A 79 19.58 13.15 9.71
N GLU A 80 19.55 11.87 9.41
CA GLU A 80 19.33 11.33 8.04
C GLU A 80 17.98 11.75 7.49
N SER A 81 16.90 11.55 8.25
CA SER A 81 15.55 11.95 7.83
C SER A 81 15.40 13.48 7.66
N ARG A 82 16.12 14.26 8.49
CA ARG A 82 16.15 15.71 8.35
C ARG A 82 16.84 16.14 7.06
N GLU A 83 18.03 15.59 6.77
CA GLU A 83 18.79 15.87 5.56
C GLU A 83 18.01 15.48 4.29
N GLU A 84 17.31 14.35 4.33
CA GLU A 84 16.45 13.90 3.22
C GLU A 84 15.28 14.86 2.97
N LEU A 85 14.59 15.31 4.02
CA LEU A 85 13.50 16.29 3.88
C LEU A 85 14.01 17.64 3.39
N GLU A 86 15.14 18.13 3.89
CA GLU A 86 15.76 19.38 3.43
C GLU A 86 16.22 19.28 1.96
N TYR A 87 16.65 18.08 1.53
CA TYR A 87 16.94 17.82 0.11
C TYR A 87 15.68 17.89 -0.72
N LEU A 88 14.59 17.23 -0.31
CA LEU A 88 13.31 17.25 -1.01
C LEU A 88 12.72 18.67 -1.12
N PHE A 89 12.83 19.49 -0.06
CA PHE A 89 12.37 20.88 -0.12
C PHE A 89 13.15 21.70 -1.15
N ARG A 90 14.45 21.47 -1.29
CA ARG A 90 15.28 22.13 -2.31
C ARG A 90 14.92 21.66 -3.72
N GLU A 91 14.72 20.36 -3.91
CA GLU A 91 14.32 19.76 -5.20
C GLU A 91 12.96 20.28 -5.69
N TRP A 92 12.02 20.48 -4.76
CA TRP A 92 10.68 20.93 -5.08
C TRP A 92 10.51 22.47 -5.04
N GLU A 93 11.62 23.18 -4.93
CA GLU A 93 11.62 24.67 -4.84
C GLU A 93 10.66 25.19 -3.74
N MET A 94 10.45 24.42 -2.69
CA MET A 94 9.64 24.82 -1.55
C MET A 94 10.42 25.79 -0.67
N GLU A 95 9.74 26.80 -0.12
CA GLU A 95 10.36 27.65 0.90
C GLU A 95 10.85 26.80 2.08
N PRO A 96 12.03 27.09 2.65
CA PRO A 96 12.57 26.33 3.74
C PRO A 96 11.62 26.38 4.94
N GLN A 97 10.91 25.30 5.15
CA GLN A 97 10.05 25.07 6.31
C GLN A 97 10.83 24.25 7.34
N ASN A 98 10.47 24.39 8.60
CA ASN A 98 10.95 23.47 9.61
C ASN A 98 10.32 22.08 9.35
N PRO A 99 11.12 21.04 9.01
CA PRO A 99 10.60 19.72 8.69
C PRO A 99 9.68 19.14 9.78
N GLU A 100 10.00 19.41 11.05
CA GLU A 100 9.22 18.94 12.20
C GLU A 100 7.85 19.65 12.28
N GLU A 101 7.80 20.93 11.92
CA GLU A 101 6.56 21.70 11.91
C GLU A 101 5.62 21.22 10.77
N MET A 102 6.17 20.97 9.59
CA MET A 102 5.41 20.43 8.46
C MET A 102 4.81 19.05 8.77
N ILE A 103 5.60 18.16 9.39
CA ILE A 103 5.09 16.84 9.78
C ILE A 103 4.02 17.00 10.88
N ARG A 104 4.24 17.88 11.86
CA ARG A 104 3.25 18.16 12.90
C ARG A 104 1.94 18.67 12.30
N GLU A 105 1.99 19.60 11.36
CA GLU A 105 0.80 20.13 10.69
C GLU A 105 0.07 19.06 9.88
N SER A 106 0.80 18.21 9.18
CA SER A 106 0.21 17.09 8.42
C SER A 106 -0.43 16.02 9.31
N MET A 107 0.03 15.90 10.56
CA MET A 107 -0.48 14.93 11.55
C MET A 107 -1.52 15.52 12.52
N ALA A 108 -1.79 16.83 12.45
CA ALA A 108 -2.79 17.49 13.28
C ALA A 108 -4.21 17.38 12.66
N PRO A 109 -5.29 17.48 13.43
CA PRO A 109 -5.29 17.50 14.89
C PRO A 109 -5.18 16.10 15.50
N VAL A 110 -4.73 16.05 16.76
CA VAL A 110 -4.84 14.81 17.56
C VAL A 110 -6.30 14.49 17.79
N ARG A 111 -6.69 13.26 17.44
CA ARG A 111 -8.08 12.84 17.51
C ARG A 111 -8.22 11.36 17.85
N LYS A 112 -9.30 11.00 18.52
CA LYS A 112 -9.69 9.59 18.68
C LYS A 112 -10.44 9.13 17.44
N ALA A 113 -9.99 8.01 16.87
CA ALA A 113 -10.61 7.36 15.73
C ALA A 113 -11.00 5.93 16.06
N ALA A 114 -12.18 5.53 15.62
CA ALA A 114 -12.64 4.15 15.67
C ALA A 114 -12.40 3.50 14.31
N ILE A 115 -11.39 2.65 14.23
CA ILE A 115 -11.01 1.95 13.00
C ILE A 115 -11.72 0.59 12.96
N GLY A 116 -12.46 0.33 11.89
CA GLY A 116 -13.07 -0.98 11.65
C GLY A 116 -12.04 -2.05 11.30
N PRO A 117 -12.35 -3.35 11.54
CA PRO A 117 -11.53 -4.42 11.02
C PRO A 117 -11.58 -4.43 9.49
N MET A 118 -10.44 -4.60 8.83
CA MET A 118 -10.33 -4.50 7.38
C MET A 118 -9.43 -5.56 6.77
N LEU A 119 -9.61 -5.83 5.49
CA LEU A 119 -8.70 -6.57 4.63
C LEU A 119 -8.00 -5.55 3.72
N VAL A 120 -6.70 -5.42 3.85
CA VAL A 120 -5.91 -4.40 3.15
C VAL A 120 -5.00 -5.06 2.13
N GLY A 121 -4.92 -4.51 0.92
CA GLY A 121 -3.95 -4.95 -0.08
C GLY A 121 -2.52 -4.80 0.45
N ARG A 122 -1.68 -5.81 0.24
CA ARG A 122 -0.28 -5.80 0.69
C ARG A 122 0.60 -4.88 -0.15
N GLU A 123 0.19 -4.64 -1.37
CA GLU A 123 0.91 -3.82 -2.34
C GLU A 123 0.07 -2.62 -2.74
N LEU A 124 0.73 -1.53 -3.04
CA LEU A 124 0.10 -0.36 -3.63
C LEU A 124 -0.28 -0.68 -5.08
N GLU A 125 -1.49 -0.31 -5.48
CA GLU A 125 -1.90 -0.46 -6.86
C GLU A 125 -1.43 0.71 -7.70
N GLU A 126 -0.67 0.43 -8.73
CA GLU A 126 -0.27 1.40 -9.73
C GLU A 126 -1.38 1.54 -10.77
N ILE A 127 -2.37 2.37 -10.47
CA ILE A 127 -3.58 2.53 -11.27
C ILE A 127 -3.35 3.18 -12.64
N ASN A 128 -2.23 3.88 -12.80
CA ASN A 128 -1.90 4.63 -14.01
C ASN A 128 -1.16 3.78 -15.06
N TRP A 129 -0.84 2.52 -14.74
CA TRP A 129 -0.14 1.63 -15.64
C TRP A 129 -1.05 0.50 -16.09
N GLU A 130 -1.43 0.51 -17.37
CA GLU A 130 -2.25 -0.53 -17.98
C GLU A 130 -1.34 -1.60 -18.60
N PRO A 131 -1.39 -2.85 -18.13
CA PRO A 131 -0.68 -3.94 -18.78
C PRO A 131 -1.16 -4.13 -20.22
N VAL A 132 -0.23 -4.20 -21.16
CA VAL A 132 -0.53 -4.38 -22.58
C VAL A 132 0.37 -5.48 -23.17
N LYS A 133 0.02 -5.96 -24.37
CA LYS A 133 0.90 -6.86 -25.12
C LYS A 133 1.93 -6.07 -25.91
N LEU A 134 3.06 -6.70 -26.24
CA LEU A 134 4.12 -6.09 -27.08
C LEU A 134 3.62 -5.66 -28.48
N GLU A 135 2.53 -6.27 -28.95
CA GLU A 135 1.91 -5.97 -30.22
C GLU A 135 0.85 -4.85 -30.13
N ASP A 136 0.67 -4.24 -28.95
CA ASP A 136 -0.33 -3.17 -28.76
C ASP A 136 0.00 -1.99 -29.69
N PRO A 137 -0.96 -1.54 -30.51
CA PRO A 137 -0.72 -0.47 -31.50
C PRO A 137 -0.41 0.91 -30.90
N ARG A 138 -0.64 1.08 -29.59
CA ARG A 138 -0.28 2.30 -28.85
C ARG A 138 1.22 2.37 -28.51
N LEU A 139 1.94 1.23 -28.61
CA LEU A 139 3.38 1.20 -28.44
C LEU A 139 4.05 1.79 -29.67
N ARG A 140 4.84 2.85 -29.47
CA ARG A 140 5.57 3.51 -30.55
C ARG A 140 6.71 2.61 -31.05
N SER A 141 6.97 2.65 -32.33
CA SER A 141 8.06 1.85 -32.94
C SER A 141 9.42 2.19 -32.35
N GLU A 142 9.68 3.46 -32.03
CA GLU A 142 10.89 3.92 -31.37
C GLU A 142 11.09 3.30 -29.98
N TRP A 143 9.99 3.17 -29.19
CA TRP A 143 10.05 2.53 -27.86
C TRP A 143 10.35 1.03 -27.94
N LEU A 144 9.82 0.37 -28.97
CA LEU A 144 10.10 -1.06 -29.19
C LEU A 144 11.54 -1.28 -29.66
N GLU A 145 12.14 -0.34 -30.38
CA GLU A 145 13.55 -0.42 -30.77
C GLU A 145 14.46 -0.23 -29.54
N ASP A 146 14.20 0.81 -28.73
CA ASP A 146 14.93 1.05 -27.48
C ASP A 146 14.81 -0.15 -26.54
N PHE A 147 13.60 -0.73 -26.42
CA PHE A 147 13.38 -1.92 -25.62
C PHE A 147 14.19 -3.12 -26.13
N ARG A 148 14.26 -3.38 -27.44
CA ARG A 148 15.05 -4.50 -28.00
C ARG A 148 16.52 -4.39 -27.63
N GLN A 149 17.08 -3.20 -27.65
CA GLN A 149 18.48 -2.96 -27.24
C GLN A 149 18.61 -3.14 -25.71
N PHE A 150 17.68 -2.61 -24.95
CA PHE A 150 17.66 -2.74 -23.49
C PHE A 150 17.53 -4.18 -23.02
N ALA A 151 16.68 -4.99 -23.68
CA ALA A 151 16.42 -6.39 -23.32
C ALA A 151 17.69 -7.28 -23.43
N LEU A 152 18.75 -6.81 -24.10
CA LEU A 152 20.06 -7.47 -24.16
C LEU A 152 20.97 -7.15 -22.96
N THR A 153 20.52 -6.27 -22.06
CA THR A 153 21.26 -5.91 -20.85
C THR A 153 20.78 -6.74 -19.63
N ASP A 154 21.53 -6.66 -18.53
CA ASP A 154 21.18 -7.32 -17.27
C ASP A 154 20.22 -6.50 -16.39
N ARG A 155 19.61 -5.46 -16.96
CA ARG A 155 18.65 -4.60 -16.23
C ARG A 155 17.24 -5.16 -16.34
N ASP A 156 16.44 -4.97 -15.28
CA ASP A 156 15.12 -5.56 -15.15
C ASP A 156 13.95 -4.60 -15.43
N SER A 157 14.22 -3.31 -15.57
CA SER A 157 13.18 -2.33 -15.88
C SER A 157 13.66 -1.18 -16.76
N LEU A 158 12.81 -0.75 -17.68
CA LEU A 158 13.00 0.39 -18.58
C LEU A 158 11.72 1.20 -18.65
N THR A 159 11.79 2.50 -18.34
CA THR A 159 10.67 3.43 -18.53
C THR A 159 11.04 4.44 -19.60
N LEU A 160 10.22 4.55 -20.64
CA LEU A 160 10.44 5.44 -21.79
C LEU A 160 9.46 6.61 -21.76
N ALA A 161 10.00 7.81 -21.76
CA ALA A 161 9.25 9.09 -21.75
C ALA A 161 8.14 9.17 -20.69
N GLY A 162 8.25 8.40 -19.59
CA GLY A 162 7.20 8.30 -18.57
C GLY A 162 5.86 7.73 -19.08
N ARG A 163 5.85 7.06 -20.25
CA ARG A 163 4.63 6.62 -20.94
C ARG A 163 4.58 5.14 -21.25
N ALA A 164 5.71 4.47 -21.37
CA ALA A 164 5.81 3.04 -21.57
C ALA A 164 6.81 2.45 -20.58
N ARG A 165 6.44 1.36 -19.92
CA ARG A 165 7.28 0.66 -18.96
C ARG A 165 7.39 -0.80 -19.36
N PHE A 166 8.62 -1.32 -19.33
CA PHE A 166 8.98 -2.70 -19.60
C PHE A 166 9.65 -3.25 -18.36
N GLU A 167 9.14 -4.32 -17.80
CA GLU A 167 9.65 -4.94 -16.58
C GLU A 167 9.86 -6.44 -16.81
N ARG A 168 11.02 -6.94 -16.35
CA ARG A 168 11.33 -8.36 -16.44
C ARG A 168 10.65 -9.10 -15.29
N ASP A 169 9.82 -10.09 -15.63
CA ASP A 169 9.23 -11.01 -14.68
C ASP A 169 9.74 -12.43 -15.00
N SER A 170 10.71 -12.87 -14.19
CA SER A 170 11.41 -14.14 -14.39
C SER A 170 12.01 -14.26 -15.81
N ASP A 171 11.36 -15.01 -16.68
CA ASP A 171 11.82 -15.29 -18.07
C ASP A 171 11.01 -14.48 -19.11
N SER A 172 10.11 -13.60 -18.70
CA SER A 172 9.25 -12.84 -19.59
C SER A 172 9.33 -11.34 -19.35
N TRP A 173 8.89 -10.56 -20.34
CA TRP A 173 8.77 -9.12 -20.21
C TRP A 173 7.30 -8.73 -20.10
N GLN A 174 6.98 -7.98 -19.07
CA GLN A 174 5.69 -7.30 -18.93
C GLN A 174 5.83 -5.90 -19.50
N VAL A 175 4.79 -5.46 -20.19
CA VAL A 175 4.73 -4.12 -20.78
C VAL A 175 3.52 -3.40 -20.24
N SER A 176 3.70 -2.16 -19.86
CA SER A 176 2.61 -1.32 -19.37
C SER A 176 2.65 0.07 -20.03
N LEU A 177 1.49 0.60 -20.36
CA LEU A 177 1.33 1.95 -20.86
C LEU A 177 0.72 2.85 -19.78
N TYR A 178 1.31 4.04 -19.63
CA TYR A 178 0.76 5.05 -18.73
C TYR A 178 -0.51 5.65 -19.33
N HIS A 179 -1.52 5.78 -18.52
CA HIS A 179 -2.74 6.53 -18.82
C HIS A 179 -3.17 7.36 -17.62
N GLU A 180 -3.77 8.49 -17.89
CA GLU A 180 -4.37 9.29 -16.84
C GLU A 180 -5.66 8.60 -16.36
N VAL A 181 -5.79 8.48 -15.04
CA VAL A 181 -6.97 7.88 -14.42
C VAL A 181 -7.72 8.96 -13.67
N ASP A 182 -8.97 9.18 -14.03
CA ASP A 182 -9.86 10.00 -13.24
C ASP A 182 -10.15 9.32 -11.90
N TYR A 183 -10.06 10.08 -10.81
CA TYR A 183 -10.26 9.58 -9.45
C TYR A 183 -11.64 8.94 -9.24
N LEU A 184 -12.68 9.56 -9.80
CA LEU A 184 -14.06 9.05 -9.65
C LEU A 184 -14.26 7.75 -10.44
N ASP A 185 -13.68 7.65 -11.62
CA ASP A 185 -13.72 6.43 -12.41
C ASP A 185 -12.97 5.29 -11.72
N PHE A 186 -11.84 5.58 -11.11
CA PHE A 186 -11.09 4.61 -10.32
C PHE A 186 -11.91 4.13 -9.10
N GLN A 187 -12.44 5.06 -8.32
CA GLN A 187 -13.28 4.74 -7.17
C GLN A 187 -14.48 3.88 -7.56
N ASN A 188 -15.16 4.22 -8.66
CA ASN A 188 -16.27 3.44 -9.19
C ASN A 188 -15.87 2.02 -9.61
N ARG A 189 -14.67 1.85 -10.21
CA ARG A 189 -14.15 0.53 -10.57
C ARG A 189 -13.88 -0.31 -9.32
N LEU A 190 -13.24 0.25 -8.30
CA LEU A 190 -13.00 -0.44 -7.03
C LEU A 190 -14.31 -0.90 -6.38
N GLN A 191 -15.32 -0.02 -6.31
CA GLN A 191 -16.62 -0.34 -5.74
C GLN A 191 -17.32 -1.50 -6.47
N LYS A 192 -17.25 -1.54 -7.81
CA LYS A 192 -17.79 -2.65 -8.61
C LYS A 192 -17.09 -3.98 -8.30
N GLN A 193 -15.84 -3.95 -7.91
CA GLN A 193 -15.06 -5.13 -7.51
C GLN A 193 -15.26 -5.48 -6.02
N GLY A 194 -16.02 -4.68 -5.27
CA GLY A 194 -16.25 -4.85 -3.84
C GLY A 194 -15.12 -4.33 -2.95
N PHE A 195 -14.29 -3.43 -3.49
CA PHE A 195 -13.22 -2.74 -2.77
C PHE A 195 -13.57 -1.27 -2.52
N SER A 196 -12.83 -0.64 -1.61
CA SER A 196 -12.89 0.80 -1.36
C SER A 196 -11.49 1.34 -1.13
N LEU A 197 -11.32 2.63 -1.34
CA LEU A 197 -10.14 3.34 -0.86
C LEU A 197 -10.19 3.44 0.67
N LEU A 198 -9.03 3.50 1.28
CA LEU A 198 -8.89 3.77 2.71
C LEU A 198 -9.33 5.22 3.00
N THR A 199 -9.97 5.40 4.12
CA THR A 199 -10.19 6.74 4.68
C THR A 199 -8.87 7.32 5.20
N ALA A 200 -8.82 8.63 5.42
CA ALA A 200 -7.64 9.28 6.01
C ALA A 200 -7.26 8.68 7.38
N ASP A 201 -8.25 8.31 8.19
CA ASP A 201 -8.02 7.70 9.50
C ASP A 201 -7.48 6.26 9.39
N GLU A 202 -8.01 5.46 8.47
CA GLU A 202 -7.51 4.11 8.19
C GLU A 202 -6.08 4.16 7.65
N TRP A 203 -5.80 5.09 6.75
CA TRP A 203 -4.45 5.30 6.23
C TRP A 203 -3.48 5.70 7.35
N ALA A 204 -3.84 6.71 8.18
CA ALA A 204 -3.01 7.15 9.29
C ALA A 204 -2.75 6.02 10.31
N TYR A 205 -3.76 5.17 10.54
CA TYR A 205 -3.63 3.98 11.40
C TYR A 205 -2.63 2.97 10.84
N LEU A 206 -2.69 2.67 9.54
CA LEU A 206 -1.76 1.74 8.89
C LEU A 206 -0.33 2.28 8.86
N CYS A 207 -0.14 3.58 8.62
CA CYS A 207 1.18 4.23 8.69
C CYS A 207 1.77 4.16 10.10
N GLY A 208 0.94 4.18 11.14
CA GLY A 208 1.35 3.98 12.54
C GLY A 208 1.63 2.52 12.93
N GLY A 209 1.58 1.60 11.95
CA GLY A 209 1.87 0.19 12.13
C GLY A 209 0.65 -0.74 12.12
N GLY A 210 -0.58 -0.22 12.24
CA GLY A 210 -1.83 -1.00 12.05
C GLY A 210 -2.01 -2.27 12.91
N CYS A 211 -1.05 -2.52 13.79
CA CYS A 211 -0.97 -3.75 14.59
C CYS A 211 -0.93 -3.48 16.08
#